data_149b57328b5b68499f2c344711d6a883
#
_entry.id   149b57328b5b68499f2c344711d6a883
#
_cell.length_a   1.000
_cell.length_b   1.000
_cell.length_c   1.000
_cell.angle_alpha   90.00
_cell.angle_beta   90.00
_cell.angle_gamma   90.00
#
_symmetry.space_group_name_H-M   'P 1'
#
loop_
_entity.id
_entity.type
_entity.pdbx_description
1 polymer ?
#
loop_
_entity_poly.entity_id
_entity_poly.type
_entity_poly.pdbx_seq_one_letter_code
_entity_poly.pdbx_strand_id
1 'polypeptide(L)'
;MAARKKNSSTSGDDGLPQVSVSDDGVARYLHLGTPWVQGSMLIKKPFEIELEYVQRMMAWLLFVDPDSVAERRAVQLGLGAAALTKFHYKKLKMRTAAIEINPLVVNICRSWFKLPPDNDMLEVVLGDASLEILQPRWQGTVDALQVDLYDHNA
;
A
#
# COMPACT_ATOMS: atom_id res chain seq x y z
N MET A 1 35.87 -4.35 30.54
CA MET A 1 35.58 -5.19 29.34
C MET A 1 34.19 -4.82 28.81
N ALA A 2 34.15 -4.05 27.73
CA ALA A 2 32.89 -3.58 27.14
C ALA A 2 32.54 -4.48 25.95
N ALA A 3 31.38 -5.11 26.01
CA ALA A 3 30.88 -5.97 24.96
C ALA A 3 30.40 -5.14 23.76
N ARG A 4 31.06 -5.34 22.64
CA ARG A 4 30.80 -4.71 21.33
C ARG A 4 29.59 -5.39 20.68
N LYS A 5 28.41 -4.71 20.67
CA LYS A 5 27.27 -5.14 19.88
C LYS A 5 27.63 -5.06 18.38
N LYS A 6 27.66 -6.20 17.72
CA LYS A 6 27.73 -6.27 16.25
C LYS A 6 26.34 -5.92 15.70
N ASN A 7 26.20 -4.74 15.11
CA ASN A 7 25.11 -4.46 14.18
C ASN A 7 25.45 -5.15 12.86
N SER A 8 24.71 -6.19 12.53
CA SER A 8 24.74 -6.76 11.19
C SER A 8 23.77 -5.96 10.30
N SER A 9 24.29 -4.92 9.64
CA SER A 9 23.60 -4.29 8.53
C SER A 9 23.80 -5.16 7.29
N THR A 10 22.81 -5.92 6.91
CA THR A 10 22.70 -6.48 5.55
C THR A 10 22.16 -5.37 4.64
N SER A 11 23.07 -4.60 4.06
CA SER A 11 22.76 -3.67 2.98
C SER A 11 22.65 -4.44 1.68
N GLY A 12 21.45 -4.79 1.26
CA GLY A 12 21.11 -4.96 -0.15
C GLY A 12 20.95 -3.54 -0.70
N ASP A 13 21.94 -3.04 -1.44
CA ASP A 13 21.90 -1.70 -2.04
C ASP A 13 21.15 -1.78 -3.38
N ASP A 14 19.82 -1.95 -3.31
CA ASP A 14 18.95 -1.95 -4.49
C ASP A 14 18.47 -0.53 -4.83
N GLY A 15 19.07 0.51 -4.22
CA GLY A 15 18.69 1.92 -4.44
C GLY A 15 17.30 2.29 -3.91
N LEU A 16 16.59 1.37 -3.27
CA LEU A 16 15.27 1.63 -2.70
C LEU A 16 15.36 2.27 -1.31
N PRO A 17 14.44 3.17 -0.95
CA PRO A 17 14.46 3.84 0.34
C PRO A 17 14.26 2.85 1.49
N GLN A 18 14.92 3.13 2.61
CA GLN A 18 14.69 2.39 3.86
C GLN A 18 13.27 2.62 4.36
N VAL A 19 12.64 1.57 4.87
CA VAL A 19 11.29 1.63 5.41
C VAL A 19 11.36 1.64 6.93
N SER A 20 10.67 2.60 7.54
CA SER A 20 10.52 2.67 8.99
C SER A 20 9.06 2.91 9.41
N VAL A 21 8.77 2.62 10.66
CA VAL A 21 7.44 2.70 11.25
C VAL A 21 7.49 3.46 12.55
N SER A 22 6.54 4.37 12.75
CA SER A 22 6.27 5.00 14.04
C SER A 22 4.79 4.88 14.39
N ASP A 23 4.42 5.09 15.65
CA ASP A 23 3.02 5.26 16.07
C ASP A 23 2.89 6.19 17.27
N ASP A 24 1.70 6.74 17.47
CA ASP A 24 1.35 7.63 18.58
C ASP A 24 0.30 7.01 19.52
N GLY A 25 0.04 5.70 19.36
CA GLY A 25 -0.98 4.97 20.11
C GLY A 25 -2.39 5.08 19.51
N VAL A 26 -2.62 5.96 18.54
CA VAL A 26 -3.88 6.14 17.80
C VAL A 26 -3.74 5.65 16.36
N ALA A 27 -2.71 6.13 15.68
CA ALA A 27 -2.36 5.76 14.32
C ALA A 27 -0.91 5.26 14.23
N ARG A 28 -0.67 4.44 13.24
CA ARG A 28 0.65 3.96 12.83
C ARG A 28 1.01 4.54 11.50
N TYR A 29 2.27 4.96 11.34
CA TYR A 29 2.77 5.72 10.20
C TYR A 29 3.92 4.97 9.52
N LEU A 30 3.89 4.98 8.18
CA LEU A 30 4.95 4.48 7.33
C LEU A 30 5.82 5.64 6.85
N HIS A 31 7.14 5.43 6.84
CA HIS A 31 8.13 6.38 6.36
C HIS A 31 9.08 5.70 5.36
N LEU A 32 9.50 6.42 4.32
CA LEU A 32 10.40 5.94 3.27
C LEU A 32 11.65 6.81 3.22
N GLY A 33 12.65 6.49 4.06
CA GLY A 33 13.94 7.19 4.11
C GLY A 33 13.91 8.64 4.59
N THR A 34 12.73 9.17 4.90
CA THR A 34 12.50 10.54 5.36
C THR A 34 11.57 10.55 6.58
N PRO A 35 11.49 11.66 7.35
CA PRO A 35 10.51 11.80 8.44
C PRO A 35 9.06 11.99 7.95
N TRP A 36 8.84 12.22 6.66
CA TRP A 36 7.51 12.42 6.11
C TRP A 36 6.67 11.15 6.17
N VAL A 37 5.39 11.34 6.46
CA VAL A 37 4.41 10.25 6.49
C VAL A 37 4.02 9.89 5.07
N GLN A 38 4.34 8.66 4.66
CA GLN A 38 4.00 8.11 3.35
C GLN A 38 2.72 7.26 3.37
N GLY A 39 2.17 7.02 4.55
CA GLY A 39 0.92 6.33 4.73
C GLY A 39 0.64 6.08 6.20
N SER A 40 -0.62 5.85 6.51
CA SER A 40 -1.07 5.65 7.90
C SER A 40 -2.13 4.56 8.03
N MET A 41 -2.33 4.12 9.27
CA MET A 41 -3.37 3.18 9.65
C MET A 41 -3.85 3.49 11.07
N LEU A 42 -5.14 3.68 11.24
CA LEU A 42 -5.74 3.73 12.59
C LEU A 42 -5.59 2.36 13.28
N ILE A 43 -4.99 2.33 14.46
CA ILE A 43 -4.68 1.07 15.18
C ILE A 43 -5.98 0.31 15.51
N LYS A 44 -7.02 1.02 15.96
CA LYS A 44 -8.31 0.42 16.32
C LYS A 44 -9.24 0.20 15.13
N LYS A 45 -8.95 0.81 13.97
CA LYS A 45 -9.77 0.72 12.74
C LYS A 45 -8.89 0.49 11.52
N PRO A 46 -8.17 -0.64 11.43
CA PRO A 46 -7.09 -0.85 10.47
C PRO A 46 -7.52 -0.89 9.00
N PHE A 47 -8.81 -0.96 8.73
CA PHE A 47 -9.40 -1.01 7.39
C PHE A 47 -10.15 0.29 7.00
N GLU A 48 -10.10 1.31 7.86
CA GLU A 48 -10.57 2.66 7.52
C GLU A 48 -9.41 3.46 6.90
N ILE A 49 -9.75 4.44 6.06
CA ILE A 49 -8.77 5.38 5.50
C ILE A 49 -8.66 6.57 6.44
N GLU A 50 -7.47 6.84 6.94
CA GLU A 50 -7.21 7.91 7.91
C GLU A 50 -6.82 9.23 7.22
N LEU A 51 -5.86 9.19 6.27
CA LEU A 51 -5.34 10.38 5.60
C LEU A 51 -6.37 10.98 4.63
N GLU A 52 -6.58 12.28 4.75
CA GLU A 52 -7.62 12.99 3.98
C GLU A 52 -7.39 12.89 2.46
N TYR A 53 -6.14 13.02 1.99
CA TYR A 53 -5.87 12.92 0.56
C TYR A 53 -6.22 11.52 0.02
N VAL A 54 -5.96 10.47 0.80
CA VAL A 54 -6.32 9.08 0.44
C VAL A 54 -7.84 8.90 0.42
N GLN A 55 -8.57 9.55 1.34
CA GLN A 55 -10.04 9.57 1.30
C GLN A 55 -10.54 10.25 0.02
N ARG A 56 -9.91 11.34 -0.40
CA ARG A 56 -10.24 12.05 -1.66
C ARG A 56 -10.00 11.19 -2.90
N MET A 57 -9.01 10.29 -2.88
CA MET A 57 -8.79 9.32 -3.96
C MET A 57 -9.97 8.35 -4.14
N MET A 58 -10.87 8.24 -3.16
CA MET A 58 -12.09 7.45 -3.26
C MET A 58 -13.25 8.18 -3.98
N ALA A 59 -13.05 9.41 -4.48
CA ALA A 59 -14.10 10.21 -5.13
C ALA A 59 -14.71 9.53 -6.38
N TRP A 60 -14.03 8.56 -6.98
CA TRP A 60 -14.57 7.75 -8.08
C TRP A 60 -15.87 7.02 -7.71
N LEU A 61 -16.11 6.72 -6.42
CA LEU A 61 -17.35 6.13 -5.94
C LEU A 61 -18.58 7.01 -6.20
N LEU A 62 -18.41 8.31 -6.41
CA LEU A 62 -19.51 9.24 -6.74
C LEU A 62 -20.04 9.04 -8.17
N PHE A 63 -19.31 8.31 -9.01
CA PHE A 63 -19.59 8.14 -10.44
C PHE A 63 -20.03 6.70 -10.81
N VAL A 64 -20.21 5.85 -9.81
CA VAL A 64 -20.58 4.43 -10.02
C VAL A 64 -21.82 4.07 -9.21
N ASP A 65 -22.55 3.09 -9.70
CA ASP A 65 -23.67 2.51 -8.95
C ASP A 65 -23.14 1.79 -7.71
N PRO A 66 -23.58 2.15 -6.50
CA PRO A 66 -23.15 1.51 -5.26
C PRO A 66 -23.34 -0.01 -5.24
N ASP A 67 -24.40 -0.52 -5.84
CA ASP A 67 -24.70 -1.95 -5.87
C ASP A 67 -23.74 -2.74 -6.76
N SER A 68 -23.08 -2.06 -7.73
CA SER A 68 -22.10 -2.68 -8.63
C SER A 68 -20.67 -2.65 -8.11
N VAL A 69 -20.38 -1.96 -7.00
CA VAL A 69 -18.99 -1.72 -6.54
C VAL A 69 -18.25 -3.01 -6.24
N ALA A 70 -18.89 -3.98 -5.58
CA ALA A 70 -18.27 -5.25 -5.21
C ALA A 70 -17.88 -6.13 -6.42
N GLU A 71 -18.50 -5.93 -7.57
CA GLU A 71 -18.22 -6.67 -8.80
C GLU A 71 -17.02 -6.11 -9.58
N ARG A 72 -16.54 -4.93 -9.17
CA ARG A 72 -15.46 -4.19 -9.86
C ARG A 72 -14.09 -4.62 -9.37
N ARG A 73 -13.09 -4.32 -10.19
CA ARG A 73 -11.69 -4.54 -9.89
C ARG A 73 -10.95 -3.22 -9.66
N ALA A 74 -10.29 -3.11 -8.50
CA ALA A 74 -9.41 -1.99 -8.19
C ALA A 74 -7.94 -2.39 -8.33
N VAL A 75 -7.13 -1.49 -8.90
CA VAL A 75 -5.67 -1.61 -8.95
C VAL A 75 -5.05 -0.34 -8.38
N GLN A 76 -4.10 -0.51 -7.47
CA GLN A 76 -3.33 0.57 -6.88
C GLN A 76 -1.87 0.50 -7.35
N LEU A 77 -1.34 1.60 -7.83
CA LEU A 77 0.08 1.77 -8.13
C LEU A 77 0.75 2.47 -6.95
N GLY A 78 1.70 1.78 -6.32
CA GLY A 78 2.25 2.15 -5.02
C GLY A 78 1.37 1.65 -3.86
N LEU A 79 1.95 0.92 -2.92
CA LEU A 79 1.20 0.31 -1.81
C LEU A 79 1.05 1.26 -0.62
N GLY A 80 2.07 2.07 -0.32
CA GLY A 80 2.11 2.88 0.90
C GLY A 80 1.85 2.04 2.15
N ALA A 81 1.01 2.52 3.07
CA ALA A 81 0.57 1.75 4.24
C ALA A 81 -0.61 0.79 3.95
N ALA A 82 -0.83 0.47 2.68
CA ALA A 82 -1.91 -0.37 2.17
C ALA A 82 -3.33 0.12 2.52
N ALA A 83 -3.52 1.42 2.75
CA ALA A 83 -4.81 1.96 3.17
C ALA A 83 -5.90 1.74 2.11
N LEU A 84 -5.66 2.15 0.86
CA LEU A 84 -6.57 1.96 -0.27
C LEU A 84 -6.82 0.46 -0.55
N THR A 85 -5.74 -0.30 -0.68
CA THR A 85 -5.80 -1.75 -0.96
C THR A 85 -6.66 -2.49 0.08
N LYS A 86 -6.46 -2.22 1.36
CA LYS A 86 -7.26 -2.82 2.43
C LYS A 86 -8.71 -2.37 2.42
N PHE A 87 -8.95 -1.08 2.12
CA PHE A 87 -10.30 -0.53 2.07
C PHE A 87 -11.11 -1.15 0.94
N HIS A 88 -10.57 -1.19 -0.29
CA HIS A 88 -11.22 -1.85 -1.42
C HIS A 88 -11.53 -3.32 -1.12
N TYR A 89 -10.56 -4.05 -0.62
CA TYR A 89 -10.73 -5.47 -0.33
C TYR A 89 -11.71 -5.73 0.83
N LYS A 90 -11.54 -5.06 1.98
CA LYS A 90 -12.30 -5.38 3.20
C LYS A 90 -13.65 -4.67 3.28
N LYS A 91 -13.70 -3.39 2.86
CA LYS A 91 -14.92 -2.57 2.99
C LYS A 91 -15.79 -2.66 1.75
N LEU A 92 -15.18 -2.50 0.57
CA LEU A 92 -15.92 -2.50 -0.69
C LEU A 92 -16.08 -3.91 -1.29
N LYS A 93 -15.37 -4.92 -0.76
CA LYS A 93 -15.43 -6.32 -1.24
C LYS A 93 -15.01 -6.49 -2.70
N MET A 94 -14.23 -5.56 -3.21
CA MET A 94 -13.74 -5.58 -4.58
C MET A 94 -12.60 -6.57 -4.76
N ARG A 95 -12.47 -7.11 -5.97
CA ARG A 95 -11.21 -7.73 -6.40
C ARG A 95 -10.13 -6.66 -6.47
N THR A 96 -9.06 -6.81 -5.71
CA THR A 96 -8.09 -5.76 -5.47
C THR A 96 -6.67 -6.22 -5.76
N ALA A 97 -5.90 -5.41 -6.47
CA ALA A 97 -4.47 -5.62 -6.62
C ALA A 97 -3.70 -4.34 -6.26
N ALA A 98 -2.47 -4.50 -5.80
CA ALA A 98 -1.52 -3.41 -5.65
C ALA A 98 -0.20 -3.79 -6.31
N ILE A 99 0.46 -2.82 -6.95
CA ILE A 99 1.80 -2.99 -7.53
C ILE A 99 2.77 -2.14 -6.70
N GLU A 100 3.79 -2.79 -6.15
CA GLU A 100 4.75 -2.16 -5.25
C GLU A 100 6.17 -2.59 -5.64
N ILE A 101 7.07 -1.62 -5.75
CA ILE A 101 8.45 -1.88 -6.15
C ILE A 101 9.32 -2.32 -4.96
N ASN A 102 9.00 -1.85 -3.76
CA ASN A 102 9.82 -2.08 -2.57
C ASN A 102 9.32 -3.29 -1.75
N PRO A 103 10.04 -4.42 -1.74
CA PRO A 103 9.63 -5.62 -1.00
C PRO A 103 9.57 -5.38 0.52
N LEU A 104 10.33 -4.41 1.05
CA LEU A 104 10.28 -4.06 2.47
C LEU A 104 8.95 -3.39 2.83
N VAL A 105 8.38 -2.58 1.94
CA VAL A 105 7.04 -1.99 2.12
C VAL A 105 6.00 -3.10 2.24
N VAL A 106 6.02 -4.08 1.34
CA VAL A 106 5.08 -5.22 1.38
C VAL A 106 5.21 -6.00 2.68
N ASN A 107 6.44 -6.34 3.09
CA ASN A 107 6.70 -7.09 4.32
C ASN A 107 6.22 -6.33 5.57
N ILE A 108 6.48 -5.03 5.63
CA ILE A 108 6.04 -4.16 6.73
C ILE A 108 4.52 -4.02 6.73
N CYS A 109 3.88 -3.88 5.57
CA CYS A 109 2.43 -3.82 5.49
C CYS A 109 1.75 -5.09 6.01
N ARG A 110 2.29 -6.25 5.69
CA ARG A 110 1.80 -7.53 6.22
C ARG A 110 2.00 -7.66 7.72
N SER A 111 3.18 -7.29 8.22
CA SER A 111 3.55 -7.46 9.63
C SER A 111 2.91 -6.42 10.55
N TRP A 112 2.84 -5.15 10.11
CA TRP A 112 2.50 -4.03 10.97
C TRP A 112 1.22 -3.28 10.59
N PHE A 113 0.81 -3.29 9.31
CA PHE A 113 -0.35 -2.54 8.82
C PHE A 113 -1.58 -3.41 8.51
N LYS A 114 -1.58 -4.66 8.98
CA LYS A 114 -2.72 -5.57 8.84
C LYS A 114 -3.13 -5.85 7.38
N LEU A 115 -2.19 -5.76 6.43
CA LEU A 115 -2.44 -6.20 5.06
C LEU A 115 -2.63 -7.72 5.05
N PRO A 116 -3.79 -8.22 4.58
CA PRO A 116 -4.03 -9.67 4.53
C PRO A 116 -3.10 -10.37 3.52
N PRO A 117 -2.87 -11.68 3.66
CA PRO A 117 -2.16 -12.46 2.64
C PRO A 117 -2.92 -12.47 1.32
N ASP A 118 -2.19 -12.72 0.23
CA ASP A 118 -2.78 -12.86 -1.10
C ASP A 118 -3.77 -14.02 -1.15
N ASN A 119 -4.80 -13.86 -1.95
CA ASN A 119 -5.85 -14.83 -2.21
C ASN A 119 -6.57 -14.49 -3.53
N ASP A 120 -7.65 -15.19 -3.86
CA ASP A 120 -8.37 -15.00 -5.14
C ASP A 120 -8.90 -13.57 -5.35
N MET A 121 -9.07 -12.79 -4.26
CA MET A 121 -9.63 -11.43 -4.29
C MET A 121 -8.62 -10.34 -3.94
N LEU A 122 -7.40 -10.70 -3.50
CA LEU A 122 -6.35 -9.76 -3.12
C LEU A 122 -5.00 -10.23 -3.62
N GLU A 123 -4.30 -9.38 -4.36
CA GLU A 123 -2.96 -9.66 -4.89
C GLU A 123 -2.03 -8.46 -4.66
N VAL A 124 -0.79 -8.72 -4.22
CA VAL A 124 0.28 -7.71 -4.19
C VAL A 124 1.40 -8.17 -5.12
N VAL A 125 1.60 -7.41 -6.18
CA VAL A 125 2.60 -7.67 -7.21
C VAL A 125 3.86 -6.88 -6.89
N LEU A 126 4.99 -7.56 -6.75
CA LEU A 126 6.30 -6.91 -6.65
C LEU A 126 6.79 -6.57 -8.05
N GLY A 127 7.00 -5.28 -8.31
CA GLY A 127 7.49 -4.80 -9.60
C GLY A 127 7.38 -3.29 -9.76
N ASP A 128 8.03 -2.80 -10.81
CA ASP A 128 7.90 -1.43 -11.25
C ASP A 128 6.50 -1.21 -11.85
N ALA A 129 5.71 -0.32 -11.24
CA ALA A 129 4.34 -0.03 -11.63
C ALA A 129 4.24 0.44 -13.09
N SER A 130 5.24 1.18 -13.59
CA SER A 130 5.27 1.68 -14.98
C SER A 130 5.37 0.56 -16.02
N LEU A 131 5.99 -0.55 -15.66
CA LEU A 131 6.15 -1.74 -16.50
C LEU A 131 5.03 -2.75 -16.26
N GLU A 132 4.72 -3.00 -14.99
CA GLU A 132 3.77 -4.04 -14.59
C GLU A 132 2.35 -3.71 -15.05
N ILE A 133 1.92 -2.45 -14.99
CA ILE A 133 0.57 -2.04 -15.42
C ILE A 133 0.33 -2.21 -16.94
N LEU A 134 1.40 -2.31 -17.72
CA LEU A 134 1.31 -2.55 -19.17
C LEU A 134 1.04 -4.02 -19.53
N GLN A 135 1.12 -4.93 -18.56
CA GLN A 135 0.90 -6.35 -18.83
C GLN A 135 -0.53 -6.61 -19.31
N PRO A 136 -0.73 -7.55 -20.27
CA PRO A 136 -2.03 -7.84 -20.86
C PRO A 136 -3.14 -8.17 -19.85
N ARG A 137 -2.79 -8.73 -18.68
CA ARG A 137 -3.74 -9.11 -17.62
C ARG A 137 -4.50 -7.93 -17.00
N TRP A 138 -4.02 -6.71 -17.20
CA TRP A 138 -4.66 -5.49 -16.71
C TRP A 138 -5.56 -4.82 -17.74
N GLN A 139 -5.32 -5.08 -19.03
CA GLN A 139 -6.01 -4.38 -20.12
C GLN A 139 -7.50 -4.73 -20.15
N GLY A 140 -8.35 -3.69 -20.07
CA GLY A 140 -9.80 -3.84 -20.06
C GLY A 140 -10.39 -4.56 -18.85
N THR A 141 -9.60 -4.76 -17.76
CA THR A 141 -10.03 -5.51 -16.59
C THR A 141 -10.04 -4.67 -15.30
N VAL A 142 -9.66 -3.40 -15.38
CA VAL A 142 -9.53 -2.50 -14.22
C VAL A 142 -10.62 -1.45 -14.29
N ASP A 143 -11.46 -1.38 -13.26
CA ASP A 143 -12.55 -0.41 -13.14
C ASP A 143 -12.11 0.84 -12.35
N ALA A 144 -11.23 0.67 -11.37
CA ALA A 144 -10.67 1.76 -10.57
C ALA A 144 -9.15 1.64 -10.53
N LEU A 145 -8.45 2.57 -11.17
CA LEU A 145 -6.99 2.69 -11.11
C LEU A 145 -6.62 3.88 -10.23
N GLN A 146 -5.87 3.63 -9.18
CA GLN A 146 -5.40 4.66 -8.26
C GLN A 146 -3.87 4.72 -8.28
N VAL A 147 -3.33 5.90 -8.52
CA VAL A 147 -1.89 6.16 -8.65
C VAL A 147 -1.44 6.97 -7.46
N ASP A 148 -0.62 6.37 -6.60
CA ASP A 148 -0.07 6.98 -5.39
C ASP A 148 1.43 6.62 -5.32
N LEU A 149 2.18 7.15 -6.28
CA LEU A 149 3.60 6.89 -6.47
C LEU A 149 4.42 8.10 -6.01
N TYR A 150 5.47 7.83 -5.26
CA TYR A 150 6.44 8.82 -4.82
C TYR A 150 7.84 8.42 -5.28
N ASP A 151 8.64 9.40 -5.66
CA ASP A 151 10.07 9.23 -5.80
C ASP A 151 10.82 9.86 -4.60
N HIS A 152 12.13 9.69 -4.58
CA HIS A 152 12.99 10.21 -3.50
C HIS A 152 13.13 11.75 -3.49
N ASN A 153 12.53 12.45 -4.45
CA ASN A 153 12.54 13.91 -4.59
C ASN A 153 11.18 14.55 -4.26
N ALA A 154 10.15 13.77 -3.97
CA ALA A 154 8.78 14.23 -3.68
C ALA A 154 8.55 14.46 -2.19
#